data_3e46202837b60bbb657b8619e7d81a46
#
_entry.id   3e46202837b60bbb657b8619e7d81a46
#
_cell.length_a   1.000
_cell.length_b   1.000
_cell.length_c   1.000
_cell.angle_alpha   90.00
_cell.angle_beta   90.00
_cell.angle_gamma   90.00
#
_symmetry.space_group_name_H-M   'P 1'
#
loop_
_entity.id
_entity.type
_entity.pdbx_description
1 polymer ?
#
loop_
_entity_poly.entity_id
_entity_poly.type
_entity_poly.pdbx_seq_one_letter_code
_entity_poly.pdbx_strand_id
1 'polypeptide(L)'
;MELKSSYIYIKGARFRACIGVSELERKVGNDYVADLRLCYHIGKAMLTDNVNDTISYADVYDIVKTVMQQPAKLLEHTAYRIAEAIIKIFPDIESIDLNLTKINPPMGADCSGAGIELHLINEKTKC
;
A
#
# COMPACT_ATOMS: atom_id res chain seq x y z
N MET A 1 -24.21 -19.94 1.05
CA MET A 1 -23.69 -18.58 0.75
C MET A 1 -22.46 -18.71 -0.15
N GLU A 2 -22.30 -17.74 -1.02
CA GLU A 2 -21.19 -17.69 -1.98
C GLU A 2 -20.39 -16.40 -1.75
N LEU A 3 -19.07 -16.56 -1.58
CA LEU A 3 -18.16 -15.40 -1.48
C LEU A 3 -17.84 -14.91 -2.89
N LYS A 4 -18.28 -13.72 -3.25
CA LYS A 4 -18.05 -13.12 -4.57
C LYS A 4 -16.67 -12.46 -4.67
N SER A 5 -16.33 -11.69 -3.67
CA SER A 5 -15.05 -11.01 -3.60
C SER A 5 -14.70 -10.72 -2.15
N SER A 6 -13.43 -10.58 -1.88
CA SER A 6 -12.97 -10.24 -0.54
C SER A 6 -11.69 -9.42 -0.60
N TYR A 7 -11.51 -8.56 0.38
CA TYR A 7 -10.38 -7.65 0.44
C TYR A 7 -9.82 -7.62 1.85
N ILE A 8 -8.51 -7.57 1.93
CA ILE A 8 -7.80 -7.26 3.16
C ILE A 8 -7.28 -5.84 2.99
N TYR A 9 -7.52 -4.96 3.95
CA TYR A 9 -7.15 -3.57 3.77
C TYR A 9 -6.52 -2.95 5.02
N ILE A 10 -5.73 -1.91 4.78
CA ILE A 10 -5.19 -1.02 5.80
C ILE A 10 -5.66 0.39 5.45
N LYS A 11 -6.25 1.08 6.40
CA LYS A 11 -6.82 2.39 6.17
C LYS A 11 -6.17 3.43 7.06
N GLY A 12 -5.73 4.52 6.44
CA GLY A 12 -5.20 5.67 7.17
C GLY A 12 -3.89 5.43 7.90
N ALA A 13 -3.02 4.58 7.38
CA ALA A 13 -1.71 4.35 7.97
C ALA A 13 -0.81 5.57 7.78
N ARG A 14 -0.28 6.11 8.86
CA ARG A 14 0.53 7.33 8.83
C ARG A 14 2.01 7.00 8.90
N PHE A 15 2.79 7.68 8.05
CA PHE A 15 4.23 7.51 7.98
C PHE A 15 4.92 8.86 7.83
N ARG A 16 6.06 9.00 8.48
CA ARG A 16 7.03 10.05 8.16
C ARG A 16 7.99 9.49 7.13
N ALA A 17 8.16 10.15 5.99
CA ALA A 17 8.97 9.62 4.89
C ALA A 17 9.71 10.73 4.15
N CYS A 18 10.77 10.35 3.46
CA CYS A 18 11.67 11.25 2.72
C CYS A 18 11.49 11.04 1.22
N ILE A 19 10.34 11.45 0.70
CA ILE A 19 9.96 11.31 -0.70
C ILE A 19 9.71 12.70 -1.29
N GLY A 20 10.43 13.05 -2.34
CA GLY A 20 10.24 14.32 -3.01
C GLY A 20 11.24 14.53 -4.12
N VAL A 21 10.86 15.36 -5.08
CA VAL A 21 11.67 15.67 -6.27
C VAL A 21 12.93 16.44 -5.88
N SER A 22 12.81 17.40 -4.96
CA SER A 22 13.97 18.18 -4.53
C SER A 22 14.76 17.47 -3.43
N GLU A 23 16.03 17.78 -3.37
CA GLU A 23 16.92 17.27 -2.32
C GLU A 23 16.44 17.73 -0.93
N LEU A 24 15.95 18.96 -0.83
CA LEU A 24 15.44 19.51 0.42
C LEU A 24 14.22 18.70 0.92
N GLU A 25 13.28 18.39 0.05
CA GLU A 25 12.14 17.55 0.40
C GLU A 25 12.57 16.18 0.95
N ARG A 26 13.59 15.57 0.34
CA ARG A 26 14.11 14.28 0.80
C ARG A 26 14.84 14.37 2.13
N LYS A 27 15.47 15.51 2.43
CA LYS A 27 16.16 15.72 3.71
C LYS A 27 15.17 16.01 4.85
N VAL A 28 14.21 16.88 4.59
CA VAL A 28 13.24 17.33 5.61
C VAL A 28 12.19 16.26 5.88
N GLY A 29 11.75 15.58 4.82
CA GLY A 29 10.67 14.61 4.90
C GLY A 29 9.30 15.27 4.97
N ASN A 30 8.27 14.43 5.01
CA ASN A 30 6.88 14.88 5.14
C ASN A 30 6.04 13.76 5.76
N ASP A 31 4.81 14.11 6.11
CA ASP A 31 3.84 13.14 6.61
C ASP A 31 3.01 12.60 5.45
N TYR A 32 2.83 11.29 5.44
CA TYR A 32 2.08 10.57 4.42
C TYR A 32 1.01 9.71 5.05
N VAL A 33 -0.09 9.53 4.32
CA VAL A 33 -1.13 8.58 4.67
C VAL A 33 -1.22 7.55 3.56
N ALA A 34 -1.15 6.28 3.94
CA ALA A 34 -1.30 5.16 3.01
C ALA A 34 -2.60 4.43 3.29
N ASP A 35 -3.38 4.24 2.24
CA ASP A 35 -4.55 3.38 2.25
C ASP A 35 -4.33 2.31 1.21
N LEU A 36 -4.48 1.05 1.59
CA LEU A 36 -4.32 -0.02 0.63
C LEU A 36 -5.34 -1.12 0.83
N ARG A 37 -5.70 -1.76 -0.27
CA ARG A 37 -6.70 -2.81 -0.32
C ARG A 37 -6.18 -3.92 -1.23
N LEU A 38 -6.12 -5.13 -0.68
CA LEU A 38 -5.63 -6.31 -1.36
C LEU A 38 -6.80 -7.22 -1.70
N CYS A 39 -7.01 -7.49 -2.98
CA CYS A 39 -7.99 -8.46 -3.41
C CYS A 39 -7.42 -9.86 -3.19
N TYR A 40 -7.98 -10.56 -2.24
CA TYR A 40 -7.53 -11.90 -1.86
C TYR A 40 -8.72 -12.73 -1.43
N HIS A 41 -8.79 -13.98 -1.88
CA HIS A 41 -9.91 -14.87 -1.55
C HIS A 41 -9.75 -15.44 -0.14
N ILE A 42 -10.54 -14.96 0.80
CA ILE A 42 -10.46 -15.34 2.21
C ILE A 42 -11.40 -16.49 2.60
N GLY A 43 -12.03 -17.12 1.62
CA GLY A 43 -13.06 -18.15 1.87
C GLY A 43 -12.60 -19.28 2.78
N LYS A 44 -11.37 -19.74 2.63
CA LYS A 44 -10.84 -20.82 3.48
C LYS A 44 -10.74 -20.39 4.93
N ALA A 45 -10.19 -19.19 5.19
CA ALA A 45 -10.07 -18.67 6.55
C ALA A 45 -11.43 -18.43 7.23
N MET A 46 -12.45 -18.09 6.44
CA MET A 46 -13.82 -17.95 6.96
C MET A 46 -14.33 -19.25 7.58
N LEU A 47 -13.89 -20.38 7.08
CA LEU A 47 -14.34 -21.70 7.55
C LEU A 47 -13.43 -22.30 8.61
N THR A 48 -12.13 -22.07 8.52
CA THR A 48 -11.13 -22.76 9.34
C THR A 48 -10.74 -21.99 10.60
N ASP A 49 -10.91 -20.68 10.61
CA ASP A 49 -10.41 -19.80 11.67
C ASP A 49 -8.89 -19.96 11.88
N ASN A 50 -8.16 -20.25 10.81
CA ASN A 50 -6.72 -20.47 10.85
C ASN A 50 -6.00 -19.32 10.17
N VAL A 51 -5.10 -18.67 10.89
CA VAL A 51 -4.31 -17.53 10.39
C VAL A 51 -3.47 -17.90 9.16
N ASN A 52 -3.09 -19.17 9.01
CA ASN A 52 -2.32 -19.61 7.85
C ASN A 52 -3.14 -19.67 6.55
N ASP A 53 -4.47 -19.56 6.66
CA ASP A 53 -5.37 -19.58 5.50
C ASP A 53 -5.74 -18.19 5.01
N THR A 54 -5.08 -17.16 5.52
CA THR A 54 -5.29 -15.77 5.14
C THR A 54 -3.95 -15.02 5.12
N ILE A 55 -4.03 -13.71 4.86
CA ILE A 55 -2.88 -12.82 4.92
C ILE A 55 -3.03 -11.93 6.14
N SER A 56 -2.00 -11.90 6.99
CA SER A 56 -1.99 -11.01 8.14
C SER A 56 -1.77 -9.56 7.68
N TYR A 57 -2.72 -8.68 7.99
CA TYR A 57 -2.55 -7.25 7.71
C TYR A 57 -1.40 -6.63 8.50
N ALA A 58 -1.01 -7.24 9.63
CA ALA A 58 0.18 -6.80 10.37
C ALA A 58 1.46 -7.02 9.57
N ASP A 59 1.58 -8.14 8.88
CA ASP A 59 2.72 -8.43 8.00
C ASP A 59 2.74 -7.47 6.81
N VAL A 60 1.58 -7.18 6.25
CA VAL A 60 1.44 -6.20 5.15
C VAL A 60 1.87 -4.81 5.62
N TYR A 61 1.43 -4.41 6.81
CA TYR A 61 1.83 -3.12 7.39
C TYR A 61 3.36 -3.01 7.52
N ASP A 62 4.02 -4.06 8.00
CA ASP A 62 5.48 -4.06 8.16
C ASP A 62 6.20 -3.90 6.81
N ILE A 63 5.67 -4.52 5.76
CA ILE A 63 6.20 -4.37 4.40
C ILE A 63 6.07 -2.91 3.94
N VAL A 64 4.89 -2.33 4.10
CA VAL A 64 4.64 -0.93 3.72
C VAL A 64 5.57 0.00 4.48
N LYS A 65 5.69 -0.19 5.79
CA LYS A 65 6.56 0.61 6.66
C LYS A 65 8.01 0.55 6.18
N THR A 66 8.51 -0.64 5.87
CA THR A 66 9.89 -0.82 5.40
C THR A 66 10.14 -0.06 4.10
N VAL A 67 9.21 -0.14 3.14
CA VAL A 67 9.33 0.56 1.86
C VAL A 67 9.24 2.08 2.06
N MET A 68 8.33 2.55 2.92
CA MET A 68 8.17 3.97 3.19
C MET A 68 9.42 4.61 3.82
N GLN A 69 10.26 3.82 4.47
CA GLN A 69 11.53 4.30 5.03
C GLN A 69 12.61 4.53 3.97
N GLN A 70 12.41 4.05 2.76
CA GLN A 70 13.37 4.23 1.67
C GLN A 70 13.13 5.56 0.96
N PRO A 71 14.17 6.40 0.80
CA PRO A 71 14.01 7.65 0.06
C PRO A 71 13.66 7.40 -1.40
N ALA A 72 12.88 8.30 -1.97
CA ALA A 72 12.53 8.27 -3.39
C ALA A 72 12.21 9.69 -3.87
N LYS A 73 12.22 9.89 -5.19
CA LYS A 73 11.87 11.16 -5.79
C LYS A 73 10.36 11.27 -6.04
N LEU A 74 9.72 10.18 -6.39
CA LEU A 74 8.32 10.15 -6.80
C LEU A 74 7.50 9.19 -5.95
N LEU A 75 6.27 9.60 -5.61
CA LEU A 75 5.30 8.72 -4.94
C LEU A 75 4.98 7.48 -5.78
N GLU A 76 4.92 7.64 -7.10
CA GLU A 76 4.67 6.55 -8.04
C GLU A 76 5.68 5.42 -7.88
N HIS A 77 6.93 5.77 -7.70
CA HIS A 77 8.00 4.77 -7.51
C HIS A 77 7.87 4.06 -6.17
N THR A 78 7.57 4.81 -5.11
CA THR A 78 7.31 4.24 -3.78
C THR A 78 6.12 3.30 -3.81
N ALA A 79 5.05 3.71 -4.49
CA ALA A 79 3.85 2.88 -4.65
C ALA A 79 4.16 1.57 -5.36
N TYR A 80 4.94 1.62 -6.43
CA TYR A 80 5.37 0.43 -7.16
C TYR A 80 6.20 -0.50 -6.27
N ARG A 81 7.14 0.04 -5.50
CA ARG A 81 7.96 -0.74 -4.56
C ARG A 81 7.10 -1.43 -3.50
N ILE A 82 6.09 -0.74 -2.98
CA ILE A 82 5.15 -1.31 -2.00
C ILE A 82 4.44 -2.51 -2.61
N ALA A 83 3.84 -2.34 -3.79
CA ALA A 83 3.09 -3.38 -4.46
C ALA A 83 3.98 -4.58 -4.78
N GLU A 84 5.16 -4.34 -5.31
CA GLU A 84 6.12 -5.39 -5.67
C GLU A 84 6.56 -6.18 -4.44
N ALA A 85 6.88 -5.49 -3.34
CA ALA A 85 7.30 -6.13 -2.10
C ALA A 85 6.18 -7.02 -1.51
N ILE A 86 4.94 -6.56 -1.57
CA ILE A 86 3.78 -7.33 -1.09
C ILE A 86 3.58 -8.58 -1.95
N ILE A 87 3.56 -8.45 -3.26
CA ILE A 87 3.34 -9.58 -4.19
C ILE A 87 4.45 -10.61 -4.08
N LYS A 88 5.68 -10.18 -3.82
CA LYS A 88 6.81 -11.10 -3.65
C LYS A 88 6.60 -12.07 -2.48
N ILE A 89 6.00 -11.60 -1.39
CA ILE A 89 5.74 -12.40 -0.20
C ILE A 89 4.38 -13.10 -0.29
N PHE A 90 3.39 -12.44 -0.87
CA PHE A 90 2.02 -12.96 -1.00
C PHE A 90 1.61 -13.02 -2.48
N PRO A 91 2.14 -13.99 -3.24
CA PRO A 91 1.91 -14.06 -4.70
C PRO A 91 0.49 -14.40 -5.12
N ASP A 92 -0.36 -14.84 -4.19
CA ASP A 92 -1.75 -15.20 -4.49
C ASP A 92 -2.71 -14.00 -4.44
N ILE A 93 -2.22 -12.82 -4.10
CA ILE A 93 -3.02 -11.59 -4.18
C ILE A 93 -3.35 -11.32 -5.65
N GLU A 94 -4.62 -11.08 -5.94
CA GLU A 94 -5.10 -10.84 -7.30
C GLU A 94 -4.84 -9.42 -7.77
N SER A 95 -5.05 -8.44 -6.88
CA SER A 95 -4.85 -7.03 -7.20
C SER A 95 -4.58 -6.22 -5.95
N ILE A 96 -4.00 -5.04 -6.15
CA ILE A 96 -3.69 -4.08 -5.09
C ILE A 96 -4.24 -2.71 -5.51
N ASP A 97 -5.06 -2.13 -4.65
CA ASP A 97 -5.46 -0.73 -4.72
C ASP A 97 -4.66 0.03 -3.68
N LEU A 98 -3.96 1.05 -4.08
CA LEU A 98 -3.09 1.82 -3.19
C LEU A 98 -3.31 3.32 -3.40
N ASN A 99 -3.50 4.02 -2.28
CA ASN A 99 -3.57 5.48 -2.24
C ASN A 99 -2.48 5.99 -1.32
N LEU A 100 -1.62 6.84 -1.84
CA LEU A 100 -0.60 7.54 -1.05
C LEU A 100 -0.87 9.03 -1.10
N THR A 101 -1.07 9.63 0.07
CA THR A 101 -1.34 11.07 0.20
C THR A 101 -0.22 11.74 0.99
N LYS A 102 0.34 12.81 0.42
CA LYS A 102 1.25 13.73 1.10
C LYS A 102 0.40 14.80 1.80
N ILE A 103 0.53 14.90 3.12
CA ILE A 103 -0.34 15.78 3.93
C ILE A 103 -0.04 17.25 3.69
N ASN A 104 1.25 17.62 3.60
CA ASN A 104 1.67 19.00 3.42
C ASN A 104 2.44 19.13 2.10
N PRO A 105 1.75 19.08 0.94
CA PRO A 105 2.46 19.18 -0.33
C PRO A 105 3.07 20.58 -0.51
N PRO A 106 4.33 20.67 -0.99
CA PRO A 106 5.04 21.94 -1.11
C PRO A 106 4.61 22.70 -2.37
N MET A 107 3.34 23.03 -2.50
CA MET A 107 2.78 23.74 -3.67
C MET A 107 2.00 24.99 -3.30
N GLY A 108 2.04 25.40 -2.02
CA GLY A 108 1.39 26.62 -1.56
C GLY A 108 -0.13 26.60 -1.61
N ALA A 109 -0.75 25.44 -1.76
CA ALA A 109 -2.20 25.32 -1.84
C ALA A 109 -2.80 24.99 -0.48
N ASP A 110 -4.01 25.48 -0.25
CA ASP A 110 -4.82 25.14 0.92
C ASP A 110 -5.65 23.88 0.60
N CYS A 111 -5.12 22.72 0.97
CA CYS A 111 -5.77 21.44 0.72
C CYS A 111 -5.41 20.43 1.81
N SER A 112 -6.23 19.38 1.93
CA SER A 112 -5.98 18.31 2.92
C SER A 112 -4.78 17.44 2.56
N GLY A 113 -4.37 17.44 1.32
CA GLY A 113 -3.24 16.67 0.84
C GLY A 113 -3.28 16.51 -0.67
N ALA A 114 -2.21 15.94 -1.20
CA ALA A 114 -2.12 15.59 -2.61
C ALA A 114 -1.39 14.26 -2.74
N GLY A 115 -1.70 13.49 -3.74
CA GLY A 115 -1.09 12.18 -3.88
C GLY A 115 -1.50 11.45 -5.13
N ILE A 116 -1.36 10.14 -5.08
CA ILE A 116 -1.66 9.25 -6.19
C ILE A 116 -2.54 8.10 -5.74
N GLU A 117 -3.35 7.61 -6.66
CA GLU A 117 -4.10 6.36 -6.50
C GLU A 117 -3.79 5.46 -7.67
N LEU A 118 -3.65 4.17 -7.40
CA LEU A 118 -3.44 3.21 -8.46
C LEU A 118 -4.10 1.87 -8.15
N HIS A 119 -4.45 1.17 -9.21
CA HIS A 119 -4.98 -0.19 -9.17
C HIS A 119 -4.03 -1.06 -10.01
N LEU A 120 -3.39 -2.02 -9.34
CA LEU A 120 -2.45 -2.93 -9.98
C LEU A 120 -2.99 -4.34 -9.96
N ILE A 121 -2.96 -5.00 -11.11
CA ILE A 121 -3.37 -6.40 -11.23
C ILE A 121 -2.13 -7.28 -11.22
N ASN A 122 -2.15 -8.33 -10.39
CA ASN A 122 -1.09 -9.30 -10.35
C ASN A 122 -1.28 -10.30 -11.50
N GLU A 123 -0.50 -10.13 -12.56
CA GLU A 123 -0.62 -10.94 -13.77
C GLU A 123 -0.36 -12.43 -13.54
N LYS A 124 0.39 -12.78 -12.49
CA LYS A 124 0.68 -14.18 -12.15
C LYS A 124 -0.53 -14.95 -11.65
N THR A 125 -1.53 -14.24 -11.09
CA THR A 125 -2.77 -14.86 -10.63
C THR A 125 -3.90 -14.77 -11.64
N LYS A 126 -3.65 -14.11 -12.76
CA LYS A 126 -4.60 -13.94 -13.84
C LYS A 126 -4.50 -15.13 -14.78
N CYS A 127 -5.55 -15.90 -14.86
CA CYS A 127 -5.66 -17.04 -15.77
C CYS A 127 -6.21 -16.62 -17.11
#